data_c5bf8e8f12936b7d69de08433ace9497
#
_entry.id   c5bf8e8f12936b7d69de08433ace9497
#
_cell.length_a   1.000
_cell.length_b   1.000
_cell.length_c   1.000
_cell.angle_alpha   90.00
_cell.angle_beta   90.00
_cell.angle_gamma   90.00
#
_symmetry.space_group_name_H-M   'P 1'
#
loop_
_entity.id
_entity.type
_entity.pdbx_description
1 polymer ?
#
loop_
_entity_poly.entity_id
_entity_poly.type
_entity_poly.pdbx_seq_one_letter_code
_entity_poly.pdbx_strand_id
1 'polypeptide(L)'
;SIFCCPSCQKPLCREERRLVCPAGHSFDVARSGYVNLLLSQQTGRKHHGDDKRMVKTRSAFLERGYYDPMRQELIKQGLAAARQGMTVLDAGCGEGYYTAEMAKTLREREYRPKVAGIDISKAALQEAAKRDRETEYAVASCFHLPVAGESVDLLLSVFAPYCGEEFL
;
A
#
# COMPACT_ATOMS: atom_id res chain seq x y z
N SER A 1 -1.54 10.91 -7.47
CA SER A 1 -1.66 9.95 -6.36
C SER A 1 -3.04 9.30 -6.37
N ILE A 2 -3.14 8.07 -5.93
CA ILE A 2 -4.44 7.42 -5.69
C ILE A 2 -4.98 7.74 -4.29
N PHE A 3 -4.16 8.34 -3.43
CA PHE A 3 -4.54 8.64 -2.06
C PHE A 3 -5.40 9.88 -1.94
N CYS A 4 -6.27 9.87 -0.93
CA CYS A 4 -7.06 11.01 -0.48
C CYS A 4 -6.53 11.54 0.85
N CYS A 5 -6.75 12.82 1.08
CA CYS A 5 -6.39 13.49 2.32
C CYS A 5 -7.17 12.90 3.50
N PRO A 6 -6.50 12.42 4.55
CA PRO A 6 -7.19 11.84 5.69
C PRO A 6 -8.01 12.85 6.49
N SER A 7 -7.72 14.15 6.35
CA SER A 7 -8.43 15.21 7.08
C SER A 7 -9.70 15.71 6.38
N CYS A 8 -9.70 15.76 5.03
CA CYS A 8 -10.82 16.32 4.28
C CYS A 8 -11.30 15.44 3.11
N GLN A 9 -10.72 14.26 2.92
CA GLN A 9 -11.05 13.26 1.89
C GLN A 9 -10.91 13.74 0.45
N LYS A 10 -10.40 14.94 0.21
CA LYS A 10 -10.10 15.42 -1.13
C LYS A 10 -8.88 14.71 -1.72
N PRO A 11 -8.80 14.57 -3.05
CA PRO A 11 -7.65 13.94 -3.69
C PRO A 11 -6.33 14.62 -3.31
N LEU A 12 -5.28 13.82 -3.17
CA LEU A 12 -3.92 14.29 -2.94
C LEU A 12 -3.16 14.35 -4.26
N CYS A 13 -2.50 15.47 -4.50
CA CYS A 13 -1.60 15.66 -5.64
C CYS A 13 -0.15 15.65 -5.18
N ARG A 14 0.73 15.05 -5.96
CA ARG A 14 2.16 15.04 -5.66
C ARG A 14 2.82 16.33 -6.09
N GLU A 15 3.51 16.96 -5.16
CA GLU A 15 4.37 18.12 -5.39
C GLU A 15 5.76 17.79 -4.84
N GLU A 16 6.71 17.49 -5.74
CA GLU A 16 8.08 17.10 -5.37
C GLU A 16 8.13 15.98 -4.30
N ARG A 17 8.33 16.36 -3.05
CA ARG A 17 8.50 15.42 -1.92
C ARG A 17 7.35 15.50 -0.90
N ARG A 18 6.19 15.93 -1.33
CA ARG A 18 4.98 15.99 -0.48
C ARG A 18 3.73 15.67 -1.28
N LEU A 19 2.70 15.29 -0.59
CA LEU A 19 1.34 15.19 -1.12
C LEU A 19 0.51 16.33 -0.55
N VAL A 20 -0.22 17.03 -1.40
CA VAL A 20 -1.01 18.21 -1.03
C VAL A 20 -2.44 18.07 -1.52
N CYS A 21 -3.42 18.45 -0.72
CA CYS A 21 -4.81 18.50 -1.12
C CYS A 21 -5.26 19.94 -1.46
N PRO A 22 -6.35 20.12 -2.20
CA PRO A 22 -6.87 21.46 -2.54
C PRO A 22 -7.20 22.34 -1.34
N ALA A 23 -7.43 21.75 -0.15
CA ALA A 23 -7.68 22.49 1.09
C ALA A 23 -6.37 22.92 1.80
N GLY A 24 -5.21 22.61 1.24
CA GLY A 24 -3.92 23.04 1.77
C GLY A 24 -3.28 22.09 2.79
N HIS A 25 -3.89 20.93 3.10
CA HIS A 25 -3.21 19.93 3.93
C HIS A 25 -2.05 19.33 3.15
N SER A 26 -0.91 19.18 3.83
CA SER A 26 0.34 18.73 3.23
C SER A 26 0.95 17.58 4.05
N PHE A 27 1.47 16.57 3.36
CA PHE A 27 2.05 15.38 3.96
C PHE A 27 3.40 15.10 3.28
N ASP A 28 4.46 15.13 4.05
CA ASP A 28 5.81 14.89 3.53
C ASP A 28 6.01 13.43 3.16
N VAL A 29 6.67 13.23 2.03
CA VAL A 29 7.12 11.90 1.61
C VAL A 29 8.48 11.63 2.26
N ALA A 30 8.58 10.57 3.04
CA ALA A 30 9.81 10.15 3.67
C ALA A 30 10.91 9.89 2.63
N ARG A 31 12.17 10.01 3.06
CA ARG A 31 13.32 9.75 2.18
C ARG A 31 13.27 8.36 1.53
N SER A 32 12.76 7.37 2.24
CA SER A 32 12.55 6.00 1.73
C SER A 32 11.41 5.86 0.72
N GLY A 33 10.46 6.82 0.66
CA GLY A 33 9.43 6.86 -0.36
C GLY A 33 7.99 6.67 0.13
N TYR A 34 7.76 6.43 1.42
CA TYR A 34 6.39 6.35 1.95
C TYR A 34 5.90 7.69 2.51
N VAL A 35 4.60 7.86 2.62
CA VAL A 35 3.95 9.01 3.27
C VAL A 35 3.16 8.57 4.49
N ASN A 36 3.10 9.40 5.53
CA ASN A 36 2.28 9.11 6.71
C ASN A 36 0.92 9.79 6.58
N LEU A 37 -0.11 9.01 6.31
CA LEU A 37 -1.50 9.46 6.22
C LEU A 37 -2.35 9.02 7.43
N LEU A 38 -1.72 8.46 8.46
CA LEU A 38 -2.39 8.05 9.69
C LEU A 38 -2.56 9.26 10.61
N LEU A 39 -3.80 9.66 10.87
CA LEU A 39 -4.10 10.72 11.84
C LEU A 39 -3.93 10.21 13.27
N SER A 40 -3.55 11.10 14.19
CA SER A 40 -3.38 10.78 15.61
C SER A 40 -4.63 10.17 16.25
N GLN A 41 -5.81 10.56 15.79
CA GLN A 41 -7.10 10.01 16.24
C GLN A 41 -7.34 8.57 15.77
N GLN A 42 -6.66 8.14 14.71
CA GLN A 42 -6.75 6.79 14.13
C GLN A 42 -5.71 5.83 14.71
N THR A 43 -4.74 6.36 15.47
CA THR A 43 -3.79 5.55 16.23
C THR A 43 -4.49 5.01 17.48
N GLY A 44 -5.05 3.81 17.40
CA GLY A 44 -5.49 3.07 18.57
C GLY A 44 -4.32 2.86 19.54
N ARG A 45 -4.59 2.82 20.85
CA ARG A 45 -3.59 2.91 21.94
C ARG A 45 -2.45 1.88 21.94
N LYS A 46 -2.40 0.88 21.03
CA LYS A 46 -1.42 -0.21 21.11
C LYS A 46 -0.93 -0.82 19.79
N HIS A 47 -1.25 -0.31 18.61
CA HIS A 47 -0.84 -0.96 17.37
C HIS A 47 -0.02 -0.04 16.49
N HIS A 48 1.30 -0.06 16.69
CA HIS A 48 2.25 0.58 15.78
C HIS A 48 2.71 -0.34 14.64
N GLY A 49 2.09 -1.53 14.53
CA GLY A 49 2.50 -2.55 13.57
C GLY A 49 3.84 -3.20 13.93
N ASP A 50 4.40 -3.92 12.99
CA ASP A 50 5.69 -4.60 13.15
C ASP A 50 6.85 -3.60 13.31
N ASP A 51 7.74 -3.85 14.26
CA ASP A 51 8.99 -3.10 14.40
C ASP A 51 10.06 -3.57 13.38
N LYS A 52 11.21 -2.90 13.36
CA LYS A 52 12.31 -3.22 12.43
C LYS A 52 12.79 -4.66 12.53
N ARG A 53 12.83 -5.22 13.74
CA ARG A 53 13.28 -6.59 13.97
C ARG A 53 12.28 -7.59 13.40
N MET A 54 11.00 -7.39 13.66
CA MET A 54 9.92 -8.24 13.14
C MET A 54 9.88 -8.18 11.62
N VAL A 55 10.02 -7.00 11.02
CA VAL A 55 10.08 -6.83 9.57
C VAL A 55 11.26 -7.56 8.97
N LYS A 56 12.46 -7.44 9.54
CA LYS A 56 13.65 -8.17 9.07
C LYS A 56 13.46 -9.68 9.14
N THR A 57 12.92 -10.18 10.24
CA THR A 57 12.68 -11.62 10.45
C THR A 57 11.67 -12.14 9.43
N ARG A 58 10.58 -11.41 9.21
CA ARG A 58 9.58 -11.77 8.20
C ARG A 58 10.13 -11.73 6.80
N SER A 59 10.85 -10.68 6.44
CA SER A 59 11.48 -10.52 5.12
C SER A 59 12.43 -11.65 4.83
N ALA A 60 13.32 -11.99 5.76
CA ALA A 60 14.24 -13.12 5.63
C ALA A 60 13.51 -14.46 5.47
N PHE A 61 12.40 -14.66 6.18
CA PHE A 61 11.57 -15.85 6.05
C PHE A 61 10.89 -15.92 4.68
N LEU A 62 10.32 -14.84 4.19
CA LEU A 62 9.68 -14.79 2.87
C LEU A 62 10.66 -15.02 1.73
N GLU A 63 11.88 -14.53 1.86
CA GLU A 63 12.97 -14.74 0.89
C GLU A 63 13.41 -16.21 0.76
N ARG A 64 13.07 -17.06 1.72
CA ARG A 64 13.28 -18.50 1.63
C ARG A 64 12.38 -19.22 0.62
N GLY A 65 11.36 -18.53 0.10
CA GLY A 65 10.51 -19.03 -0.98
C GLY A 65 9.34 -19.91 -0.57
N TYR A 66 9.09 -20.12 0.72
CA TYR A 66 7.97 -20.95 1.17
C TYR A 66 6.59 -20.42 0.76
N TYR A 67 6.44 -19.10 0.62
CA TYR A 67 5.21 -18.45 0.21
C TYR A 67 5.18 -18.08 -1.28
N ASP A 68 6.22 -18.39 -2.04
CA ASP A 68 6.26 -18.10 -3.48
C ASP A 68 5.12 -18.75 -4.26
N PRO A 69 4.72 -20.02 -4.00
CA PRO A 69 3.57 -20.60 -4.70
C PRO A 69 2.27 -19.85 -4.44
N MET A 70 2.03 -19.39 -3.20
CA MET A 70 0.87 -18.59 -2.86
C MET A 70 0.91 -17.22 -3.55
N ARG A 71 2.07 -16.57 -3.57
CA ARG A 71 2.27 -15.31 -4.28
C ARG A 71 1.99 -15.47 -5.77
N GLN A 72 2.50 -16.52 -6.41
CA GLN A 72 2.26 -16.79 -7.83
C GLN A 72 0.78 -17.01 -8.12
N GLU A 73 0.05 -17.72 -7.26
CA GLU A 73 -1.40 -17.90 -7.42
C GLU A 73 -2.15 -16.57 -7.29
N LEU A 74 -1.76 -15.73 -6.33
CA LEU A 74 -2.33 -14.39 -6.17
C LEU A 74 -2.10 -13.51 -7.42
N ILE A 75 -0.90 -13.58 -7.97
CA ILE A 75 -0.54 -12.88 -9.23
C ILE A 75 -1.40 -13.37 -10.39
N LYS A 76 -1.57 -14.67 -10.52
CA LYS A 76 -2.41 -15.28 -11.56
C LYS A 76 -3.86 -14.78 -11.48
N GLN A 77 -4.43 -14.73 -10.28
CA GLN A 77 -5.77 -14.20 -10.07
C GLN A 77 -5.86 -12.71 -10.40
N GLY A 78 -4.85 -11.92 -10.00
CA GLY A 78 -4.76 -10.51 -10.33
C GLY A 78 -4.67 -10.25 -11.84
N LEU A 79 -3.91 -11.07 -12.56
CA LEU A 79 -3.82 -11.00 -14.02
C LEU A 79 -5.12 -11.36 -14.71
N ALA A 80 -5.91 -12.29 -14.17
CA ALA A 80 -7.23 -12.62 -14.71
C ALA A 80 -8.21 -11.43 -14.62
N ALA A 81 -8.04 -10.55 -13.66
CA ALA A 81 -8.82 -9.32 -13.48
C ALA A 81 -8.16 -8.08 -14.12
N ALA A 82 -7.01 -8.24 -14.78
CA ALA A 82 -6.21 -7.10 -15.24
C ALA A 82 -6.89 -6.35 -16.40
N ARG A 83 -6.76 -5.02 -16.35
CA ARG A 83 -7.18 -4.11 -17.41
C ARG A 83 -6.26 -2.90 -17.48
N GLN A 84 -6.25 -2.23 -18.62
CA GLN A 84 -5.42 -1.05 -18.83
C GLN A 84 -5.74 0.06 -17.84
N GLY A 85 -4.67 0.64 -17.25
CA GLY A 85 -4.79 1.75 -16.33
C GLY A 85 -5.45 1.41 -14.99
N MET A 86 -5.57 0.13 -14.64
CA MET A 86 -6.22 -0.31 -13.41
C MET A 86 -5.55 0.25 -12.16
N THR A 87 -6.34 0.44 -11.13
CA THR A 87 -5.87 0.85 -9.81
C THR A 87 -5.85 -0.35 -8.87
N VAL A 88 -4.69 -0.62 -8.28
CA VAL A 88 -4.46 -1.72 -7.34
C VAL A 88 -4.10 -1.16 -5.97
N LEU A 89 -4.78 -1.61 -4.94
CA LEU A 89 -4.46 -1.29 -3.55
C LEU A 89 -4.16 -2.58 -2.79
N ASP A 90 -3.03 -2.60 -2.09
CA ASP A 90 -2.70 -3.66 -1.14
C ASP A 90 -2.90 -3.12 0.29
N ALA A 91 -3.95 -3.58 0.95
CA ALA A 91 -4.28 -3.19 2.32
C ALA A 91 -3.62 -4.14 3.31
N GLY A 92 -2.66 -3.62 4.07
CA GLY A 92 -1.79 -4.41 4.93
C GLY A 92 -0.63 -5.03 4.14
N CYS A 93 0.05 -4.21 3.33
CA CYS A 93 1.07 -4.67 2.39
C CYS A 93 2.38 -5.17 3.02
N GLY A 94 2.62 -4.86 4.30
CA GLY A 94 3.87 -5.21 4.97
C GLY A 94 5.09 -4.63 4.27
N GLU A 95 6.13 -5.44 4.08
CA GLU A 95 7.35 -5.06 3.36
C GLU A 95 7.24 -5.15 1.82
N GLY A 96 6.03 -5.34 1.30
CA GLY A 96 5.75 -5.30 -0.13
C GLY A 96 6.03 -6.58 -0.90
N TYR A 97 6.16 -7.70 -0.24
CA TYR A 97 6.43 -9.01 -0.88
C TYR A 97 5.41 -9.37 -1.98
N TYR A 98 4.13 -9.18 -1.71
CA TYR A 98 3.06 -9.40 -2.71
C TYR A 98 2.86 -8.19 -3.62
N THR A 99 2.84 -7.01 -3.06
CA THR A 99 2.59 -5.74 -3.77
C THR A 99 3.60 -5.52 -4.89
N ALA A 100 4.89 -5.65 -4.60
CA ALA A 100 5.95 -5.39 -5.55
C ALA A 100 5.92 -6.37 -6.73
N GLU A 101 5.63 -7.64 -6.47
CA GLU A 101 5.54 -8.65 -7.53
C GLU A 101 4.31 -8.45 -8.41
N MET A 102 3.17 -8.11 -7.82
CA MET A 102 1.96 -7.77 -8.58
C MET A 102 2.21 -6.56 -9.48
N ALA A 103 2.77 -5.48 -8.92
CA ALA A 103 3.10 -4.27 -9.66
C ALA A 103 4.06 -4.55 -10.82
N LYS A 104 5.14 -5.27 -10.54
CA LYS A 104 6.14 -5.67 -11.55
C LYS A 104 5.50 -6.45 -12.69
N THR A 105 4.71 -7.46 -12.37
CA THR A 105 4.06 -8.33 -13.37
C THR A 105 3.09 -7.55 -14.24
N LEU A 106 2.28 -6.69 -13.65
CA LEU A 106 1.35 -5.86 -14.40
C LEU A 106 2.08 -4.86 -15.32
N ARG A 107 3.18 -4.27 -14.87
CA ARG A 107 4.00 -3.36 -15.68
C ARG A 107 4.69 -4.08 -16.84
N GLU A 108 5.27 -5.23 -16.58
CA GLU A 108 5.92 -6.06 -17.62
C GLU A 108 4.93 -6.48 -18.72
N ARG A 109 3.67 -6.62 -18.38
CA ARG A 109 2.58 -6.91 -19.34
C ARG A 109 1.91 -5.67 -19.90
N GLU A 110 2.49 -4.50 -19.67
CA GLU A 110 2.08 -3.21 -20.23
C GLU A 110 0.67 -2.74 -19.85
N TYR A 111 0.14 -3.20 -18.69
CA TYR A 111 -1.16 -2.76 -18.19
C TYR A 111 -1.16 -1.32 -17.64
N ARG A 112 0.00 -0.73 -17.41
CA ARG A 112 0.17 0.63 -16.87
C ARG A 112 -0.64 0.87 -15.59
N PRO A 113 -0.51 0.02 -14.57
CA PRO A 113 -1.32 0.11 -13.37
C PRO A 113 -0.90 1.30 -12.49
N LYS A 114 -1.85 1.79 -11.71
CA LYS A 114 -1.58 2.62 -10.54
C LYS A 114 -1.60 1.70 -9.33
N VAL A 115 -0.47 1.51 -8.66
CA VAL A 115 -0.36 0.59 -7.53
C VAL A 115 0.00 1.35 -6.27
N ALA A 116 -0.70 1.06 -5.19
CA ALA A 116 -0.39 1.54 -3.87
C ALA A 116 -0.48 0.45 -2.82
N GLY A 117 0.29 0.60 -1.75
CA GLY A 117 0.24 -0.23 -0.57
C GLY A 117 0.07 0.60 0.69
N ILE A 118 -0.70 0.10 1.63
CA ILE A 118 -0.83 0.69 2.95
C ILE A 118 -0.50 -0.33 4.04
N ASP A 119 0.09 0.16 5.10
CA ASP A 119 0.34 -0.60 6.32
C ASP A 119 0.42 0.35 7.50
N ILE A 120 0.20 -0.15 8.71
CA ILE A 120 0.36 0.65 9.91
C ILE A 120 1.83 0.73 10.37
N SER A 121 2.68 -0.17 9.88
CA SER A 121 4.10 -0.25 10.22
C SER A 121 4.96 0.63 9.33
N LYS A 122 5.53 1.69 9.88
CA LYS A 122 6.54 2.53 9.19
C LYS A 122 7.77 1.72 8.79
N ALA A 123 8.20 0.79 9.65
CA ALA A 123 9.36 -0.05 9.38
C ALA A 123 9.13 -0.97 8.16
N ALA A 124 7.94 -1.56 8.04
CA ALA A 124 7.56 -2.38 6.89
C ALA A 124 7.54 -1.55 5.60
N LEU A 125 6.93 -0.36 5.64
CA LEU A 125 6.83 0.52 4.49
C LEU A 125 8.17 1.08 4.02
N GLN A 126 9.13 1.26 4.91
CA GLN A 126 10.50 1.60 4.52
C GLN A 126 11.10 0.53 3.61
N GLU A 127 10.91 -0.74 3.95
CA GLU A 127 11.39 -1.85 3.13
C GLU A 127 10.58 -2.00 1.83
N ALA A 128 9.26 -1.84 1.89
CA ALA A 128 8.41 -1.88 0.70
C ALA A 128 8.80 -0.79 -0.32
N ALA A 129 8.98 0.44 0.13
CA ALA A 129 9.37 1.56 -0.72
C ALA A 129 10.77 1.42 -1.33
N LYS A 130 11.69 0.74 -0.65
CA LYS A 130 13.00 0.40 -1.22
C LYS A 130 12.90 -0.70 -2.27
N ARG A 131 12.01 -1.64 -2.08
CA ARG A 131 11.78 -2.78 -2.98
C ARG A 131 11.16 -2.33 -4.30
N ASP A 132 10.20 -1.40 -4.26
CA ASP A 132 9.52 -0.86 -5.43
C ASP A 132 9.26 0.63 -5.25
N ARG A 133 10.01 1.44 -5.99
CA ARG A 133 9.93 2.91 -5.91
C ARG A 133 8.83 3.53 -6.78
N GLU A 134 8.24 2.75 -7.66
CA GLU A 134 7.15 3.23 -8.52
C GLU A 134 5.77 3.05 -7.87
N THR A 135 5.65 2.16 -6.91
CA THR A 135 4.43 1.98 -6.11
C THR A 135 4.35 3.06 -5.03
N GLU A 136 3.18 3.62 -4.83
CA GLU A 136 2.93 4.56 -3.74
C GLU A 136 2.68 3.80 -2.43
N TYR A 137 3.35 4.20 -1.35
CA TYR A 137 3.16 3.59 -0.04
C TYR A 137 2.76 4.62 1.01
N ALA A 138 1.78 4.28 1.86
CA ALA A 138 1.33 5.14 2.93
C ALA A 138 1.12 4.39 4.25
N VAL A 139 1.47 5.04 5.35
CA VAL A 139 1.02 4.61 6.68
C VAL A 139 -0.44 4.96 6.80
N ALA A 140 -1.28 3.94 6.93
CA ALA A 140 -2.72 4.09 7.07
C ALA A 140 -3.33 2.84 7.71
N SER A 141 -4.53 2.96 8.23
CA SER A 141 -5.31 1.85 8.77
C SER A 141 -6.15 1.19 7.69
N CYS A 142 -6.26 -0.14 7.72
CA CYS A 142 -7.22 -0.88 6.89
C CYS A 142 -8.69 -0.56 7.24
N PHE A 143 -8.94 0.05 8.39
CA PHE A 143 -10.27 0.48 8.83
C PHE A 143 -10.63 1.89 8.37
N HIS A 144 -9.68 2.64 7.82
CA HIS A 144 -9.85 3.99 7.27
C HIS A 144 -8.96 4.13 6.04
N LEU A 145 -9.40 3.57 4.92
CA LEU A 145 -8.63 3.57 3.68
C LEU A 145 -8.49 5.00 3.12
N PRO A 146 -7.27 5.46 2.84
CA PRO A 146 -7.03 6.80 2.31
C PRO A 146 -7.23 6.86 0.79
N VAL A 147 -8.33 6.33 0.30
CA VAL A 147 -8.69 6.29 -1.13
C VAL A 147 -10.15 6.67 -1.29
N ALA A 148 -10.50 7.18 -2.47
CA ALA A 148 -11.90 7.48 -2.79
C ALA A 148 -12.73 6.20 -2.88
N GLY A 149 -14.01 6.28 -2.54
CA GLY A 149 -14.93 5.16 -2.73
C GLY A 149 -14.97 4.74 -4.21
N GLU A 150 -15.09 3.46 -4.44
CA GLU A 150 -15.20 2.87 -5.80
C GLU A 150 -14.03 3.22 -6.75
N SER A 151 -12.86 3.60 -6.21
CA SER A 151 -11.69 4.01 -7.01
C SER A 151 -10.69 2.90 -7.27
N VAL A 152 -10.82 1.75 -6.63
CA VAL A 152 -9.89 0.63 -6.68
C VAL A 152 -10.49 -0.50 -7.52
N ASP A 153 -9.72 -0.98 -8.50
CA ASP A 153 -10.12 -2.08 -9.39
C ASP A 153 -9.75 -3.45 -8.82
N LEU A 154 -8.64 -3.52 -8.11
CA LEU A 154 -8.15 -4.73 -7.45
C LEU A 154 -7.66 -4.40 -6.04
N LEU A 155 -8.27 -5.05 -5.06
CA LEU A 155 -7.85 -4.95 -3.67
C LEU A 155 -7.16 -6.24 -3.26
N LEU A 156 -5.92 -6.14 -2.76
CA LEU A 156 -5.20 -7.20 -2.10
C LEU A 156 -5.32 -7.03 -0.58
N SER A 157 -5.52 -8.13 0.11
CA SER A 157 -5.51 -8.16 1.58
C SER A 157 -5.01 -9.53 2.02
N VAL A 158 -3.70 -9.61 2.27
CA VAL A 158 -3.02 -10.86 2.60
C VAL A 158 -2.53 -10.81 4.04
N PHE A 159 -3.08 -11.69 4.89
CA PHE A 159 -2.76 -11.73 6.33
C PHE A 159 -2.98 -10.40 7.06
N ALA A 160 -3.92 -9.60 6.59
CA ALA A 160 -4.28 -8.31 7.18
C ALA A 160 -5.68 -8.34 7.79
N PRO A 161 -6.00 -7.43 8.74
CA PRO A 161 -7.36 -7.31 9.24
C PRO A 161 -8.34 -7.01 8.11
N TYR A 162 -9.47 -7.71 8.11
CA TYR A 162 -10.56 -7.48 7.16
C TYR A 162 -11.54 -6.44 7.70
N CYS A 163 -11.85 -5.46 6.90
CA CYS A 163 -12.89 -4.48 7.17
C CYS A 163 -13.87 -4.41 5.99
N GLY A 164 -14.98 -5.14 6.11
CA GLY A 164 -15.95 -5.26 5.01
C GLY A 164 -16.58 -3.93 4.60
N GLU A 165 -16.78 -3.01 5.53
CA GLU A 165 -17.35 -1.69 5.26
C GLU A 165 -16.41 -0.81 4.43
N GLU A 166 -15.11 -0.92 4.66
CA GLU A 166 -14.09 -0.17 3.90
C GLU A 166 -13.75 -0.81 2.54
N PHE A 167 -13.96 -2.11 2.42
CA PHE A 167 -13.56 -2.87 1.22
C PHE A 167 -14.67 -3.00 0.18
N LEU A 168 -15.88 -2.56 0.52
CA LEU A 168 -17.02 -2.48 -0.39
C LEU A 168 -17.14 -1.08 -0.99
#